data_9ec3fbe160557e24e76b4aef4cfc7947
#
_entry.id   9ec3fbe160557e24e76b4aef4cfc7947
#
_cell.length_a   1.000
_cell.length_b   1.000
_cell.length_c   1.000
_cell.angle_alpha   90.00
_cell.angle_beta   90.00
_cell.angle_gamma   90.00
#
_symmetry.space_group_name_H-M   'P 1'
#
loop_
_entity.id
_entity.type
_entity.pdbx_description
1 polymer ?
#
loop_
_entity_poly.entity_id
_entity_poly.type
_entity_poly.pdbx_seq_one_letter_code
_entity_poly.pdbx_strand_id
1 'polypeptide(L)'
;MRIILLPQPHWLIGKEGRSEVESGEQRRTVFAILLAISFSHFLNDMMQSVIPSIYPLIKEKYGFTFGQIGAITFAFQMTSSVLQPFVGWYADRRPQPYSLSVGMLFTLLGIVLLSFANSFLLILLSVSVIGWGSSVFHPSASRVAQMAAGNRNGLAQSIFQVGGNGGSAIGPLLAAILVLPFGQHAIAWFALAAMLASATLFRVGVWYKRELHRFTKKAQVVNSRVAQFSHRKINIALALLVVLVFSKAFYMSSMTSYFTFFLIDKFGVTVRVSQLCLFAFLTAVAIGTVVGGHLGDRYGRKYIIWGSILGAAPFTLLLPYLNFPLTILTAIVIGLVISSAFSAILVYATELKPGRVGMVAGLFFGLSFGLGGIGSAFFGWLADHTSIEFIFHVSTLLPLLGVVAGFLPNIEPKRKVR
;
A
#
# COMPACT_ATOMS: atom_id res chain seq x y z
N MET A 1 -5.22 -67.77 -33.93
CA MET A 1 -6.60 -67.43 -33.57
C MET A 1 -6.67 -65.92 -33.30
N ARG A 2 -7.05 -65.15 -34.34
CA ARG A 2 -7.13 -63.68 -34.27
C ARG A 2 -8.54 -63.30 -33.85
N ILE A 3 -8.70 -62.71 -32.69
CA ILE A 3 -9.99 -62.14 -32.25
C ILE A 3 -10.13 -60.75 -32.87
N ILE A 4 -11.10 -60.58 -33.76
CA ILE A 4 -11.51 -59.35 -34.40
C ILE A 4 -12.38 -58.57 -33.38
N LEU A 5 -11.91 -57.51 -32.84
CA LEU A 5 -12.72 -56.56 -32.03
C LEU A 5 -13.46 -55.62 -32.98
N LEU A 6 -14.79 -55.72 -33.01
CA LEU A 6 -15.69 -54.81 -33.71
C LEU A 6 -15.70 -53.43 -33.07
N PRO A 7 -15.80 -52.33 -33.84
CA PRO A 7 -15.87 -50.98 -33.27
C PRO A 7 -17.21 -50.75 -32.56
N GLN A 8 -17.15 -50.19 -31.32
CA GLN A 8 -18.31 -49.79 -30.52
C GLN A 8 -18.99 -48.55 -31.16
N PRO A 9 -20.33 -48.48 -31.20
CA PRO A 9 -21.05 -47.38 -31.83
C PRO A 9 -21.02 -46.10 -31.01
N HIS A 10 -20.79 -44.97 -31.66
CA HIS A 10 -20.56 -43.60 -31.10
C HIS A 10 -21.72 -42.93 -30.33
N TRP A 11 -22.84 -43.60 -30.13
CA TRP A 11 -24.01 -43.02 -29.47
C TRP A 11 -24.16 -43.38 -27.97
N LEU A 12 -23.23 -44.12 -27.38
CA LEU A 12 -23.20 -44.50 -25.97
C LEU A 12 -22.33 -43.56 -25.08
N ILE A 13 -21.79 -42.48 -25.62
CA ILE A 13 -21.16 -41.41 -24.77
C ILE A 13 -22.30 -40.52 -24.32
N GLY A 14 -22.81 -40.81 -23.13
CA GLY A 14 -23.95 -40.12 -22.53
C GLY A 14 -23.74 -38.64 -22.42
N LYS A 15 -24.82 -37.90 -22.61
CA LYS A 15 -24.94 -36.43 -22.41
C LYS A 15 -24.56 -35.92 -20.99
N GLU A 16 -24.27 -36.82 -20.05
CA GLU A 16 -23.89 -36.47 -18.67
C GLU A 16 -22.44 -36.01 -18.54
N GLY A 17 -21.53 -36.36 -19.42
CA GLY A 17 -20.13 -35.92 -19.39
C GLY A 17 -19.89 -34.49 -19.95
N ARG A 18 -20.87 -33.88 -20.64
CA ARG A 18 -20.75 -32.50 -21.19
C ARG A 18 -21.32 -31.39 -20.30
N SER A 19 -22.16 -31.72 -19.33
CA SER A 19 -22.80 -30.74 -18.45
C SER A 19 -21.92 -30.33 -17.23
N GLU A 20 -20.91 -31.14 -16.88
CA GLU A 20 -20.01 -30.79 -15.74
C GLU A 20 -18.83 -29.91 -16.09
N VAL A 21 -18.53 -29.68 -17.38
CA VAL A 21 -17.41 -28.82 -17.81
C VAL A 21 -17.82 -27.38 -18.02
N GLU A 22 -19.09 -27.04 -18.11
CA GLU A 22 -19.59 -25.68 -18.40
C GLU A 22 -20.26 -24.94 -17.23
N SER A 23 -20.51 -25.57 -16.10
CA SER A 23 -20.93 -24.84 -14.90
C SER A 23 -19.73 -24.27 -14.17
N GLY A 24 -19.05 -23.29 -14.77
CA GLY A 24 -18.16 -22.38 -14.08
C GLY A 24 -19.00 -21.59 -13.08
N GLU A 25 -19.25 -22.18 -11.91
CA GLU A 25 -19.97 -21.58 -10.80
C GLU A 25 -19.42 -20.17 -10.58
N GLN A 26 -20.17 -19.14 -11.02
CA GLN A 26 -19.78 -17.73 -10.85
C GLN A 26 -19.73 -17.45 -9.34
N ARG A 27 -18.54 -17.50 -8.76
CA ARG A 27 -18.37 -17.21 -7.35
C ARG A 27 -18.84 -15.79 -7.09
N ARG A 28 -19.82 -15.68 -6.20
CA ARG A 28 -20.33 -14.37 -5.75
C ARG A 28 -19.28 -13.65 -4.91
N THR A 29 -19.12 -12.35 -5.14
CA THR A 29 -18.30 -11.49 -4.29
C THR A 29 -18.86 -11.43 -2.88
N VAL A 30 -18.04 -11.68 -1.86
CA VAL A 30 -18.44 -11.62 -0.46
C VAL A 30 -18.17 -10.22 0.09
N PHE A 31 -19.06 -9.28 -0.19
CA PHE A 31 -18.92 -7.86 0.19
C PHE A 31 -18.71 -7.65 1.68
N ALA A 32 -19.37 -8.41 2.54
CA ALA A 32 -19.21 -8.29 3.99
C ALA A 32 -17.75 -8.50 4.42
N ILE A 33 -17.05 -9.46 3.82
CA ILE A 33 -15.62 -9.71 4.12
C ILE A 33 -14.75 -8.62 3.52
N LEU A 34 -15.04 -8.16 2.29
CA LEU A 34 -14.29 -7.06 1.67
C LEU A 34 -14.40 -5.77 2.47
N LEU A 35 -15.61 -5.44 2.96
CA LEU A 35 -15.83 -4.27 3.80
C LEU A 35 -15.17 -4.42 5.16
N ALA A 36 -15.20 -5.61 5.78
CA ALA A 36 -14.53 -5.88 7.05
C ALA A 36 -12.99 -5.74 6.93
N ILE A 37 -12.40 -6.26 5.84
CA ILE A 37 -10.96 -6.11 5.57
C ILE A 37 -10.61 -4.65 5.24
N SER A 38 -11.42 -3.95 4.45
CA SER A 38 -11.24 -2.54 4.13
C SER A 38 -11.32 -1.66 5.37
N PHE A 39 -12.29 -1.91 6.24
CA PHE A 39 -12.43 -1.21 7.51
C PHE A 39 -11.25 -1.50 8.46
N SER A 40 -10.80 -2.73 8.55
CA SER A 40 -9.62 -3.08 9.34
C SER A 40 -8.35 -2.43 8.78
N HIS A 41 -8.24 -2.29 7.44
CA HIS A 41 -7.16 -1.57 6.79
C HIS A 41 -7.22 -0.08 7.11
N PHE A 42 -8.41 0.51 7.08
CA PHE A 42 -8.63 1.89 7.50
C PHE A 42 -8.14 2.13 8.93
N LEU A 43 -8.52 1.28 9.89
CA LEU A 43 -8.08 1.42 11.28
C LEU A 43 -6.57 1.22 11.43
N ASN A 44 -5.99 0.24 10.73
CA ASN A 44 -4.55 -0.04 10.76
C ASN A 44 -3.74 1.16 10.27
N ASP A 45 -4.06 1.68 9.08
CA ASP A 45 -3.29 2.76 8.46
C ASP A 45 -3.56 4.12 9.11
N MET A 46 -4.76 4.31 9.68
CA MET A 46 -5.09 5.45 10.53
C MET A 46 -4.14 5.53 11.74
N MET A 47 -3.94 4.40 12.45
CA MET A 47 -3.03 4.35 13.59
C MET A 47 -1.57 4.59 13.20
N GLN A 48 -1.15 4.04 12.05
CA GLN A 48 0.21 4.20 11.55
C GLN A 48 0.51 5.63 11.10
N SER A 49 -0.45 6.32 10.48
CA SER A 49 -0.27 7.69 9.99
C SER A 49 -0.27 8.74 11.11
N VAL A 50 -0.70 8.39 12.33
CA VAL A 50 -0.50 9.23 13.53
C VAL A 50 0.99 9.39 13.84
N ILE A 51 1.83 8.36 13.58
CA ILE A 51 3.27 8.38 13.90
C ILE A 51 3.97 9.60 13.25
N PRO A 52 3.97 9.78 11.91
CA PRO A 52 4.58 10.97 11.31
C PRO A 52 3.84 12.26 11.66
N SER A 53 2.55 12.18 11.96
CA SER A 53 1.76 13.36 12.30
C SER A 53 2.15 13.99 13.63
N ILE A 54 2.71 13.23 14.57
CA ILE A 54 3.16 13.75 15.87
C ILE A 54 4.64 14.18 15.88
N TYR A 55 5.36 14.09 14.76
CA TYR A 55 6.79 14.42 14.70
C TYR A 55 7.13 15.84 15.18
N PRO A 56 6.38 16.90 14.81
CA PRO A 56 6.64 18.22 15.36
C PRO A 56 6.54 18.24 16.89
N LEU A 57 5.50 17.60 17.46
CA LEU A 57 5.28 17.53 18.89
C LEU A 57 6.43 16.82 19.63
N ILE A 58 6.84 15.63 19.17
CA ILE A 58 7.91 14.88 19.83
C ILE A 58 9.28 15.49 19.60
N LYS A 59 9.52 16.12 18.43
CA LYS A 59 10.74 16.84 18.14
C LYS A 59 10.94 18.00 19.13
N GLU A 60 9.91 18.80 19.34
CA GLU A 60 9.93 19.91 20.28
C GLU A 60 10.08 19.41 21.74
N LYS A 61 9.25 18.43 22.13
CA LYS A 61 9.22 17.91 23.51
C LYS A 61 10.53 17.28 23.96
N TYR A 62 11.22 16.55 23.07
CA TYR A 62 12.43 15.76 23.42
C TYR A 62 13.72 16.34 22.82
N GLY A 63 13.65 17.45 22.06
CA GLY A 63 14.81 18.06 21.42
C GLY A 63 15.43 17.19 20.31
N PHE A 64 14.64 16.36 19.60
CA PHE A 64 15.17 15.46 18.57
C PHE A 64 15.67 16.21 17.35
N THR A 65 16.74 15.67 16.74
CA THR A 65 17.21 16.09 15.42
C THR A 65 16.29 15.56 14.31
N PHE A 66 16.40 16.10 13.10
CA PHE A 66 15.68 15.56 11.94
C PHE A 66 16.14 14.17 11.58
N GLY A 67 17.42 13.85 11.78
CA GLY A 67 17.98 12.50 11.63
C GLY A 67 17.31 11.50 12.59
N GLN A 68 17.05 11.89 13.84
CA GLN A 68 16.30 11.05 14.78
C GLN A 68 14.84 10.85 14.36
N ILE A 69 14.19 11.88 13.84
CA ILE A 69 12.83 11.77 13.25
C ILE A 69 12.85 10.82 12.05
N GLY A 70 13.84 10.94 11.16
CA GLY A 70 14.03 10.02 10.04
C GLY A 70 14.28 8.58 10.50
N ALA A 71 15.06 8.39 11.58
CA ALA A 71 15.32 7.07 12.16
C ALA A 71 14.06 6.42 12.77
N ILE A 72 13.13 7.19 13.33
CA ILE A 72 11.83 6.68 13.81
C ILE A 72 11.02 6.12 12.62
N THR A 73 10.89 6.88 11.53
CA THR A 73 10.22 6.40 10.31
C THR A 73 10.93 5.18 9.74
N PHE A 74 12.26 5.21 9.70
CA PHE A 74 13.07 4.09 9.20
C PHE A 74 12.83 2.81 10.00
N ALA A 75 12.88 2.88 11.34
CA ALA A 75 12.64 1.73 12.20
C ALA A 75 11.23 1.14 12.00
N PHE A 76 10.20 2.00 11.94
CA PHE A 76 8.84 1.59 11.66
C PHE A 76 8.71 0.91 10.28
N GLN A 77 9.20 1.58 9.24
CA GLN A 77 9.02 1.07 7.88
C GLN A 77 9.89 -0.14 7.57
N MET A 78 11.09 -0.25 8.12
CA MET A 78 11.94 -1.43 7.96
C MET A 78 11.35 -2.65 8.65
N THR A 79 10.86 -2.51 9.88
CA THR A 79 10.20 -3.62 10.57
C THR A 79 8.90 -4.04 9.90
N SER A 80 8.17 -3.11 9.30
CA SER A 80 6.97 -3.44 8.54
C SER A 80 7.28 -4.07 7.19
N SER A 81 8.40 -3.70 6.51
CA SER A 81 8.67 -4.06 5.11
C SER A 81 9.41 -5.38 4.95
N VAL A 82 10.45 -5.61 5.76
CA VAL A 82 11.40 -6.73 5.55
C VAL A 82 10.71 -8.09 5.66
N LEU A 83 9.75 -8.21 6.56
CA LEU A 83 9.03 -9.47 6.78
C LEU A 83 7.89 -9.72 5.78
N GLN A 84 7.38 -8.71 5.08
CA GLN A 84 6.21 -8.86 4.20
C GLN A 84 6.37 -9.91 3.09
N PRO A 85 7.50 -9.97 2.34
CA PRO A 85 7.70 -11.02 1.34
C PRO A 85 7.72 -12.41 1.93
N PHE A 86 8.31 -12.58 3.12
CA PHE A 86 8.39 -13.87 3.84
C PHE A 86 7.03 -14.28 4.38
N VAL A 87 6.28 -13.36 4.97
CA VAL A 87 4.91 -13.60 5.44
C VAL A 87 4.01 -13.98 4.26
N GLY A 88 4.09 -13.25 3.13
CA GLY A 88 3.34 -13.55 1.93
C GLY A 88 3.67 -14.94 1.37
N TRP A 89 4.95 -15.26 1.25
CA TRP A 89 5.41 -16.58 0.80
C TRP A 89 4.98 -17.73 1.74
N TYR A 90 5.08 -17.51 3.07
CA TYR A 90 4.65 -18.49 4.05
C TYR A 90 3.13 -18.70 4.04
N ALA A 91 2.36 -17.61 3.97
CA ALA A 91 0.90 -17.65 3.91
C ALA A 91 0.37 -18.31 2.63
N ASP A 92 1.11 -18.23 1.51
CA ASP A 92 0.76 -18.92 0.27
C ASP A 92 0.89 -20.45 0.39
N ARG A 93 1.84 -20.92 1.22
CA ARG A 93 2.11 -22.36 1.46
C ARG A 93 1.35 -22.92 2.65
N ARG A 94 1.27 -22.16 3.72
CA ARG A 94 0.63 -22.53 4.99
C ARG A 94 -0.31 -21.43 5.44
N PRO A 95 -1.53 -21.39 4.94
CA PRO A 95 -2.50 -20.36 5.30
C PRO A 95 -2.73 -20.29 6.80
N GLN A 96 -2.63 -19.07 7.36
CA GLN A 96 -2.79 -18.78 8.77
C GLN A 96 -4.02 -17.88 9.00
N PRO A 97 -5.22 -18.44 9.24
CA PRO A 97 -6.46 -17.69 9.25
C PRO A 97 -6.52 -16.56 10.28
N TYR A 98 -5.83 -16.71 11.41
CA TYR A 98 -5.85 -15.75 12.51
C TYR A 98 -4.64 -14.81 12.54
N SER A 99 -3.71 -14.93 11.59
CA SER A 99 -2.48 -14.11 11.57
C SER A 99 -2.77 -12.61 11.56
N LEU A 100 -3.83 -12.18 10.88
CA LEU A 100 -4.27 -10.77 10.82
C LEU A 100 -4.65 -10.24 12.21
N SER A 101 -5.43 -11.00 12.98
CA SER A 101 -5.83 -10.59 14.33
C SER A 101 -4.60 -10.55 15.28
N VAL A 102 -3.70 -11.51 15.18
CA VAL A 102 -2.45 -11.52 15.97
C VAL A 102 -1.55 -10.34 15.58
N GLY A 103 -1.39 -10.04 14.28
CA GLY A 103 -0.65 -8.86 13.83
C GLY A 103 -1.21 -7.57 14.42
N MET A 104 -2.55 -7.44 14.50
CA MET A 104 -3.18 -6.26 15.07
C MET A 104 -2.95 -6.14 16.61
N LEU A 105 -2.75 -7.25 17.34
CA LEU A 105 -2.35 -7.20 18.75
C LEU A 105 -0.92 -6.65 18.94
N PHE A 106 -0.01 -6.89 18.00
CA PHE A 106 1.30 -6.22 18.02
C PHE A 106 1.15 -4.72 17.79
N THR A 107 0.30 -4.31 16.85
CA THR A 107 -0.03 -2.89 16.65
C THR A 107 -0.62 -2.26 17.92
N LEU A 108 -1.55 -2.94 18.58
CA LEU A 108 -2.12 -2.52 19.86
C LEU A 108 -1.02 -2.30 20.92
N LEU A 109 -0.14 -3.29 21.12
CA LEU A 109 0.97 -3.20 22.07
C LEU A 109 1.87 -2.01 21.75
N GLY A 110 2.27 -1.85 20.49
CA GLY A 110 3.15 -0.76 20.07
C GLY A 110 2.51 0.62 20.25
N ILE A 111 1.20 0.78 19.99
CA ILE A 111 0.45 2.02 20.24
C ILE A 111 0.43 2.37 21.73
N VAL A 112 0.16 1.39 22.59
CA VAL A 112 0.20 1.59 24.05
C VAL A 112 1.59 1.99 24.49
N LEU A 113 2.63 1.28 24.04
CA LEU A 113 4.02 1.62 24.36
C LEU A 113 4.38 3.04 23.89
N LEU A 114 3.98 3.41 22.68
CA LEU A 114 4.25 4.75 22.12
C LEU A 114 3.61 5.88 22.94
N SER A 115 2.41 5.63 23.50
CA SER A 115 1.71 6.63 24.30
C SER A 115 2.44 6.96 25.62
N PHE A 116 3.23 6.02 26.16
CA PHE A 116 4.01 6.19 27.40
C PHE A 116 5.52 6.33 27.16
N ALA A 117 5.97 6.28 25.90
CA ALA A 117 7.38 6.39 25.56
C ALA A 117 7.94 7.77 25.94
N ASN A 118 9.01 7.78 26.74
CA ASN A 118 9.65 8.99 27.26
C ASN A 118 11.13 9.14 26.82
N SER A 119 11.60 8.26 25.95
CA SER A 119 12.95 8.29 25.42
C SER A 119 12.97 7.89 23.93
N PHE A 120 14.03 8.30 23.23
CA PHE A 120 14.23 7.95 21.82
C PHE A 120 14.19 6.45 21.59
N LEU A 121 14.87 5.66 22.44
CA LEU A 121 14.89 4.20 22.33
C LEU A 121 13.51 3.58 22.50
N LEU A 122 12.72 4.05 23.49
CA LEU A 122 11.36 3.54 23.70
C LEU A 122 10.42 3.90 22.54
N ILE A 123 10.59 5.08 21.93
CA ILE A 123 9.85 5.44 20.72
C ILE A 123 10.23 4.51 19.57
N LEU A 124 11.54 4.26 19.35
CA LEU A 124 12.00 3.33 18.31
C LEU A 124 11.44 1.91 18.53
N LEU A 125 11.47 1.39 19.74
CA LEU A 125 10.91 0.08 20.07
C LEU A 125 9.41 0.04 19.84
N SER A 126 8.69 1.08 20.26
CA SER A 126 7.22 1.17 20.08
C SER A 126 6.83 1.14 18.61
N VAL A 127 7.46 1.95 17.77
CA VAL A 127 7.16 1.99 16.34
C VAL A 127 7.61 0.72 15.61
N SER A 128 8.67 0.07 16.08
CA SER A 128 9.12 -1.22 15.54
C SER A 128 8.11 -2.34 15.84
N VAL A 129 7.50 -2.36 17.02
CA VAL A 129 6.43 -3.30 17.36
C VAL A 129 5.18 -3.06 16.51
N ILE A 130 4.82 -1.79 16.27
CA ILE A 130 3.74 -1.43 15.32
C ILE A 130 4.08 -1.97 13.92
N GLY A 131 5.33 -1.78 13.48
CA GLY A 131 5.81 -2.26 12.17
C GLY A 131 5.69 -3.78 12.02
N TRP A 132 6.01 -4.56 13.05
CA TRP A 132 5.82 -6.02 13.03
C TRP A 132 4.36 -6.41 12.82
N GLY A 133 3.43 -5.74 13.50
CA GLY A 133 1.99 -5.94 13.27
C GLY A 133 1.60 -5.68 11.82
N SER A 134 2.07 -4.58 11.26
CA SER A 134 1.85 -4.17 9.87
C SER A 134 2.43 -5.16 8.86
N SER A 135 3.59 -5.76 9.14
CA SER A 135 4.26 -6.71 8.23
C SER A 135 3.40 -7.94 7.91
N VAL A 136 2.59 -8.37 8.87
CA VAL A 136 1.65 -9.50 8.70
C VAL A 136 0.37 -9.04 7.99
N PHE A 137 -0.04 -7.80 8.21
CA PHE A 137 -1.34 -7.30 7.77
C PHE A 137 -1.47 -7.27 6.25
N HIS A 138 -0.62 -6.51 5.54
CA HIS A 138 -0.80 -6.22 4.12
C HIS A 138 -0.82 -7.48 3.20
N PRO A 139 0.15 -8.41 3.28
CA PRO A 139 0.12 -9.60 2.43
C PRO A 139 -1.06 -10.53 2.73
N SER A 140 -1.37 -10.72 4.03
CA SER A 140 -2.46 -11.61 4.45
C SER A 140 -3.84 -11.02 4.13
N ALA A 141 -4.04 -9.71 4.34
CA ALA A 141 -5.29 -9.03 4.05
C ALA A 141 -5.57 -8.94 2.54
N SER A 142 -4.55 -8.67 1.72
CA SER A 142 -4.66 -8.70 0.26
C SER A 142 -5.09 -10.08 -0.24
N ARG A 143 -4.55 -11.15 0.35
CA ARG A 143 -4.96 -12.53 0.05
C ARG A 143 -6.44 -12.78 0.40
N VAL A 144 -6.88 -12.39 1.59
CA VAL A 144 -8.28 -12.53 2.00
C VAL A 144 -9.21 -11.73 1.09
N ALA A 145 -8.82 -10.51 0.70
CA ALA A 145 -9.57 -9.70 -0.25
C ALA A 145 -9.74 -10.41 -1.60
N GLN A 146 -8.68 -11.05 -2.12
CA GLN A 146 -8.75 -11.86 -3.35
C GLN A 146 -9.66 -13.08 -3.18
N MET A 147 -9.63 -13.75 -2.02
CA MET A 147 -10.52 -14.87 -1.74
C MET A 147 -11.98 -14.45 -1.73
N ALA A 148 -12.30 -13.27 -1.19
CA ALA A 148 -13.65 -12.70 -1.15
C ALA A 148 -14.09 -12.05 -2.46
N ALA A 149 -13.19 -11.87 -3.41
CA ALA A 149 -13.42 -11.15 -4.67
C ALA A 149 -14.41 -11.86 -5.61
N GLY A 150 -14.53 -13.19 -5.52
CA GLY A 150 -15.23 -13.97 -6.53
C GLY A 150 -14.54 -13.86 -7.88
N ASN A 151 -15.19 -13.23 -8.86
CA ASN A 151 -14.64 -12.96 -10.19
C ASN A 151 -14.21 -11.49 -10.38
N ARG A 152 -14.22 -10.65 -9.31
CA ARG A 152 -13.99 -9.20 -9.36
C ARG A 152 -12.73 -8.79 -8.59
N ASN A 153 -11.57 -9.36 -8.95
CA ASN A 153 -10.30 -9.12 -8.24
C ASN A 153 -9.91 -7.63 -8.19
N GLY A 154 -10.11 -6.88 -9.27
CA GLY A 154 -9.83 -5.44 -9.32
C GLY A 154 -10.68 -4.65 -8.33
N LEU A 155 -11.99 -4.92 -8.30
CA LEU A 155 -12.90 -4.28 -7.35
C LEU A 155 -12.53 -4.59 -5.90
N ALA A 156 -12.21 -5.84 -5.60
CA ALA A 156 -11.82 -6.27 -4.25
C ALA A 156 -10.55 -5.55 -3.77
N GLN A 157 -9.53 -5.46 -4.66
CA GLN A 157 -8.30 -4.75 -4.35
C GLN A 157 -8.53 -3.23 -4.20
N SER A 158 -9.41 -2.64 -5.02
CA SER A 158 -9.77 -1.22 -4.89
C SER A 158 -10.47 -0.93 -3.56
N ILE A 159 -11.46 -1.75 -3.16
CA ILE A 159 -12.14 -1.61 -1.86
C ILE A 159 -11.12 -1.72 -0.72
N PHE A 160 -10.21 -2.69 -0.78
CA PHE A 160 -9.14 -2.85 0.21
C PHE A 160 -8.24 -1.60 0.31
N GLN A 161 -7.78 -1.06 -0.83
CA GLN A 161 -6.89 0.11 -0.87
C GLN A 161 -7.58 1.42 -0.42
N VAL A 162 -8.88 1.56 -0.69
CA VAL A 162 -9.67 2.71 -0.21
C VAL A 162 -9.65 2.78 1.31
N GLY A 163 -9.76 1.62 1.99
CA GLY A 163 -9.65 1.57 3.44
C GLY A 163 -8.32 2.14 3.92
N GLY A 164 -7.18 1.59 3.45
CA GLY A 164 -5.86 2.02 3.88
C GLY A 164 -5.58 3.50 3.61
N ASN A 165 -5.82 3.95 2.39
CA ASN A 165 -5.59 5.35 2.03
C ASN A 165 -6.49 6.32 2.80
N GLY A 166 -7.77 5.95 3.02
CA GLY A 166 -8.69 6.72 3.85
C GLY A 166 -8.22 6.81 5.31
N GLY A 167 -7.73 5.69 5.86
CA GLY A 167 -7.13 5.65 7.20
C GLY A 167 -5.91 6.55 7.30
N SER A 168 -4.98 6.42 6.36
CA SER A 168 -3.77 7.26 6.30
C SER A 168 -4.09 8.75 6.23
N ALA A 169 -5.15 9.12 5.53
CA ALA A 169 -5.58 10.52 5.45
C ALA A 169 -6.12 11.05 6.79
N ILE A 170 -6.88 10.25 7.53
CA ILE A 170 -7.51 10.68 8.80
C ILE A 170 -6.49 10.85 9.95
N GLY A 171 -5.35 10.16 9.91
CA GLY A 171 -4.35 10.21 10.98
C GLY A 171 -3.90 11.62 11.38
N PRO A 172 -3.45 12.48 10.44
CA PRO A 172 -3.07 13.86 10.75
C PRO A 172 -4.21 14.69 11.34
N LEU A 173 -5.45 14.48 10.87
CA LEU A 173 -6.63 15.13 11.42
C LEU A 173 -6.85 14.74 12.88
N LEU A 174 -6.76 13.44 13.21
CA LEU A 174 -6.89 12.95 14.57
C LEU A 174 -5.72 13.38 15.46
N ALA A 175 -4.50 13.46 14.91
CA ALA A 175 -3.37 14.04 15.63
C ALA A 175 -3.65 15.50 16.01
N ALA A 176 -4.20 16.32 15.08
CA ALA A 176 -4.54 17.72 15.32
C ALA A 176 -5.66 17.91 16.35
N ILE A 177 -6.64 17.00 16.42
CA ILE A 177 -7.83 17.11 17.28
C ILE A 177 -7.61 16.44 18.64
N LEU A 178 -6.90 15.30 18.68
CA LEU A 178 -6.75 14.50 19.91
C LEU A 178 -5.34 14.62 20.51
N VAL A 179 -4.29 14.46 19.70
CA VAL A 179 -2.94 14.35 20.27
C VAL A 179 -2.38 15.72 20.62
N LEU A 180 -2.56 16.75 19.79
CA LEU A 180 -2.04 18.08 20.07
C LEU A 180 -2.65 18.72 21.31
N PRO A 181 -3.99 18.67 21.56
CA PRO A 181 -4.58 19.25 22.77
C PRO A 181 -4.30 18.45 24.05
N PHE A 182 -4.30 17.11 23.96
CA PHE A 182 -4.21 16.23 25.14
C PHE A 182 -2.82 15.60 25.33
N GLY A 183 -1.87 15.91 24.44
CA GLY A 183 -0.50 15.43 24.50
C GLY A 183 -0.33 13.98 24.06
N GLN A 184 0.92 13.49 24.15
CA GLN A 184 1.32 12.16 23.65
C GLN A 184 0.51 11.01 24.25
N HIS A 185 0.08 11.10 25.52
CA HIS A 185 -0.72 10.06 26.16
C HIS A 185 -2.06 9.80 25.48
N ALA A 186 -2.61 10.79 24.75
CA ALA A 186 -3.83 10.63 23.98
C ALA A 186 -3.71 9.59 22.86
N ILE A 187 -2.49 9.22 22.47
CA ILE A 187 -2.24 8.11 21.53
C ILE A 187 -2.85 6.80 22.06
N ALA A 188 -2.95 6.61 23.38
CA ALA A 188 -3.58 5.45 23.97
C ALA A 188 -5.04 5.23 23.53
N TRP A 189 -5.78 6.27 23.15
CA TRP A 189 -7.14 6.13 22.63
C TRP A 189 -7.22 5.31 21.35
N PHE A 190 -6.16 5.31 20.54
CA PHE A 190 -6.09 4.47 19.34
C PHE A 190 -6.02 2.97 19.66
N ALA A 191 -5.73 2.57 20.91
CA ALA A 191 -5.83 1.19 21.34
C ALA A 191 -7.26 0.64 21.19
N LEU A 192 -8.30 1.47 21.35
CA LEU A 192 -9.69 1.07 21.09
C LEU A 192 -9.91 0.70 19.62
N ALA A 193 -9.31 1.47 18.70
CA ALA A 193 -9.34 1.17 17.27
C ALA A 193 -8.61 -0.14 16.96
N ALA A 194 -7.45 -0.39 17.58
CA ALA A 194 -6.71 -1.63 17.41
C ALA A 194 -7.47 -2.85 17.94
N MET A 195 -8.15 -2.73 19.09
CA MET A 195 -9.01 -3.79 19.62
C MET A 195 -10.19 -4.08 18.69
N LEU A 196 -10.87 -3.04 18.18
CA LEU A 196 -11.97 -3.18 17.23
C LEU A 196 -11.50 -3.84 15.93
N ALA A 197 -10.35 -3.44 15.40
CA ALA A 197 -9.75 -4.05 14.23
C ALA A 197 -9.41 -5.53 14.48
N SER A 198 -8.78 -5.85 15.63
CA SER A 198 -8.44 -7.23 15.98
C SER A 198 -9.68 -8.13 16.11
N ALA A 199 -10.75 -7.64 16.74
CA ALA A 199 -12.02 -8.37 16.86
C ALA A 199 -12.68 -8.60 15.48
N THR A 200 -12.66 -7.59 14.61
CA THR A 200 -13.17 -7.70 13.23
C THR A 200 -12.35 -8.73 12.44
N LEU A 201 -11.03 -8.66 12.52
CA LEU A 201 -10.11 -9.58 11.83
C LEU A 201 -10.18 -11.01 12.37
N PHE A 202 -10.51 -11.20 13.64
CA PHE A 202 -10.78 -12.53 14.20
C PHE A 202 -12.01 -13.18 13.52
N ARG A 203 -13.09 -12.42 13.34
CA ARG A 203 -14.30 -12.89 12.61
C ARG A 203 -13.99 -13.20 11.14
N VAL A 204 -13.17 -12.38 10.50
CA VAL A 204 -12.66 -12.65 9.15
C VAL A 204 -11.83 -13.93 9.12
N GLY A 205 -11.00 -14.17 10.14
CA GLY A 205 -10.22 -15.40 10.30
C GLY A 205 -11.09 -16.66 10.40
N VAL A 206 -12.23 -16.59 11.12
CA VAL A 206 -13.19 -17.69 11.17
C VAL A 206 -13.75 -18.01 9.79
N TRP A 207 -14.15 -16.98 9.02
CA TRP A 207 -14.60 -17.14 7.64
C TRP A 207 -13.50 -17.72 6.75
N TYR A 208 -12.27 -17.17 6.84
CA TYR A 208 -11.11 -17.62 6.08
C TYR A 208 -10.84 -19.12 6.29
N LYS A 209 -10.87 -19.58 7.56
CA LYS A 209 -10.68 -20.98 7.92
C LYS A 209 -11.71 -21.89 7.24
N ARG A 210 -12.96 -21.47 7.15
CA ARG A 210 -14.06 -22.24 6.50
C ARG A 210 -13.89 -22.32 4.99
N GLU A 211 -13.42 -21.25 4.37
CA GLU A 211 -13.30 -21.18 2.90
C GLU A 211 -12.00 -21.78 2.34
N LEU A 212 -11.01 -22.09 3.19
CA LEU A 212 -9.69 -22.59 2.77
C LEU A 212 -9.78 -23.82 1.85
N HIS A 213 -10.65 -24.79 2.18
CA HIS A 213 -10.80 -26.03 1.41
C HIS A 213 -11.33 -25.80 -0.02
N ARG A 214 -12.04 -24.70 -0.24
CA ARG A 214 -12.62 -24.36 -1.55
C ARG A 214 -11.61 -23.68 -2.48
N PHE A 215 -10.55 -23.09 -1.94
CA PHE A 215 -9.57 -22.32 -2.71
C PHE A 215 -8.39 -23.13 -3.23
N THR A 216 -8.06 -24.26 -2.60
CA THR A 216 -6.91 -25.10 -2.96
C THR A 216 -7.08 -25.82 -4.31
N LYS A 217 -8.28 -25.86 -4.88
CA LYS A 217 -8.60 -26.61 -6.10
C LYS A 217 -8.55 -25.84 -7.42
N LYS A 218 -8.32 -24.51 -7.44
CA LYS A 218 -8.38 -23.73 -8.68
C LYS A 218 -7.00 -23.42 -9.22
N ALA A 219 -6.63 -24.08 -10.36
CA ALA A 219 -5.50 -23.68 -11.17
C ALA A 219 -5.70 -22.23 -11.64
N GLN A 220 -4.68 -21.38 -11.45
CA GLN A 220 -4.72 -19.99 -11.90
C GLN A 220 -4.71 -19.95 -13.42
N VAL A 221 -5.66 -19.21 -13.99
CA VAL A 221 -5.67 -18.92 -15.43
C VAL A 221 -4.45 -18.06 -15.74
N VAL A 222 -3.48 -18.64 -16.44
CA VAL A 222 -2.28 -17.96 -16.90
C VAL A 222 -2.68 -17.00 -18.03
N ASN A 223 -2.31 -15.72 -17.90
CA ASN A 223 -2.49 -14.75 -18.97
C ASN A 223 -1.60 -15.17 -20.17
N SER A 224 -2.21 -15.65 -21.25
CA SER A 224 -1.55 -16.22 -22.42
C SER A 224 -0.56 -15.27 -23.13
N ARG A 225 -0.64 -13.98 -22.90
CA ARG A 225 0.27 -12.98 -23.49
C ARG A 225 1.58 -12.83 -22.75
N VAL A 226 1.55 -12.91 -21.41
CA VAL A 226 2.78 -12.85 -20.61
C VAL A 226 3.64 -14.09 -20.88
N ALA A 227 3.01 -15.23 -21.20
CA ALA A 227 3.71 -16.44 -21.62
C ALA A 227 4.56 -16.24 -22.90
N GLN A 228 4.29 -15.22 -23.71
CA GLN A 228 5.05 -14.89 -24.93
C GLN A 228 6.28 -14.00 -24.66
N PHE A 229 6.43 -13.44 -23.46
CA PHE A 229 7.59 -12.62 -23.13
C PHE A 229 8.77 -13.47 -22.67
N SER A 230 9.95 -13.14 -23.18
CA SER A 230 11.19 -13.75 -22.70
C SER A 230 11.43 -13.38 -21.23
N HIS A 231 12.08 -14.26 -20.47
CA HIS A 231 12.46 -14.00 -19.09
C HIS A 231 13.24 -12.68 -18.94
N ARG A 232 14.08 -12.32 -19.91
CA ARG A 232 14.82 -11.05 -19.93
C ARG A 232 13.90 -9.84 -19.99
N LYS A 233 12.84 -9.87 -20.83
CA LYS A 233 11.86 -8.77 -20.90
C LYS A 233 11.07 -8.62 -19.60
N ILE A 234 10.68 -9.72 -18.96
CA ILE A 234 9.99 -9.72 -17.67
C ILE A 234 10.88 -9.12 -16.58
N ASN A 235 12.15 -9.54 -16.50
CA ASN A 235 13.09 -9.04 -15.50
C ASN A 235 13.40 -7.55 -15.69
N ILE A 236 13.54 -7.08 -16.94
CA ILE A 236 13.71 -5.65 -17.25
C ILE A 236 12.46 -4.87 -16.80
N ALA A 237 11.25 -5.35 -17.13
CA ALA A 237 10.02 -4.69 -16.70
C ALA A 237 9.91 -4.61 -15.17
N LEU A 238 10.26 -5.67 -14.43
CA LEU A 238 10.30 -5.66 -12.97
C LEU A 238 11.33 -4.68 -12.42
N ALA A 239 12.53 -4.60 -13.03
CA ALA A 239 13.56 -3.63 -12.63
C ALA A 239 13.09 -2.18 -12.86
N LEU A 240 12.45 -1.90 -13.99
CA LEU A 240 11.86 -0.59 -14.26
C LEU A 240 10.78 -0.22 -13.22
N LEU A 241 9.92 -1.19 -12.85
CA LEU A 241 8.93 -0.97 -11.80
C LEU A 241 9.57 -0.68 -10.43
N VAL A 242 10.70 -1.32 -10.09
CA VAL A 242 11.45 -1.03 -8.85
C VAL A 242 11.97 0.41 -8.86
N VAL A 243 12.51 0.90 -9.98
CA VAL A 243 12.95 2.31 -10.12
C VAL A 243 11.77 3.27 -9.94
N LEU A 244 10.61 2.94 -10.47
CA LEU A 244 9.40 3.76 -10.34
C LEU A 244 8.87 3.77 -8.91
N VAL A 245 8.91 2.62 -8.23
CA VAL A 245 8.57 2.53 -6.80
C VAL A 245 9.54 3.31 -5.95
N PHE A 246 10.86 3.24 -6.25
CA PHE A 246 11.88 4.05 -5.58
C PHE A 246 11.55 5.55 -5.71
N SER A 247 11.35 6.04 -6.93
CA SER A 247 11.02 7.44 -7.19
C SER A 247 9.82 7.90 -6.35
N LYS A 248 8.73 7.13 -6.41
CA LYS A 248 7.50 7.44 -5.67
C LYS A 248 7.70 7.34 -4.16
N ALA A 249 8.33 6.28 -3.65
CA ALA A 249 8.47 6.03 -2.22
C ALA A 249 9.32 7.10 -1.54
N PHE A 250 10.44 7.50 -2.17
CA PHE A 250 11.28 8.57 -1.67
C PHE A 250 10.56 9.92 -1.67
N TYR A 251 9.87 10.27 -2.77
CA TYR A 251 9.09 11.52 -2.82
C TYR A 251 7.97 11.52 -1.75
N MET A 252 7.21 10.43 -1.66
CA MET A 252 6.17 10.31 -0.64
C MET A 252 6.73 10.40 0.78
N SER A 253 7.93 9.87 1.02
CA SER A 253 8.61 9.98 2.31
C SER A 253 8.93 11.43 2.69
N SER A 254 9.41 12.26 1.73
CA SER A 254 9.61 13.68 1.99
C SER A 254 8.30 14.39 2.36
N MET A 255 7.20 14.07 1.67
CA MET A 255 5.89 14.66 1.95
C MET A 255 5.31 14.18 3.28
N THR A 256 5.35 12.90 3.59
CA THR A 256 4.71 12.37 4.80
C THR A 256 5.47 12.66 6.07
N SER A 257 6.82 12.70 6.03
CA SER A 257 7.64 12.89 7.22
C SER A 257 8.05 14.34 7.44
N TYR A 258 8.18 15.16 6.38
CA TYR A 258 8.80 16.47 6.49
C TYR A 258 7.94 17.65 5.98
N PHE A 259 6.81 17.39 5.32
CA PHE A 259 5.96 18.47 4.79
C PHE A 259 5.42 19.41 5.88
N THR A 260 5.06 18.86 7.04
CA THR A 260 4.63 19.67 8.19
C THR A 260 5.74 20.61 8.67
N PHE A 261 6.97 20.13 8.73
CA PHE A 261 8.14 20.95 9.08
C PHE A 261 8.42 22.01 8.02
N PHE A 262 8.32 21.67 6.74
CA PHE A 262 8.49 22.62 5.64
C PHE A 262 7.47 23.75 5.70
N LEU A 263 6.21 23.44 6.01
CA LEU A 263 5.17 24.47 6.14
C LEU A 263 5.40 25.37 7.35
N ILE A 264 5.85 24.80 8.47
CA ILE A 264 6.16 25.55 9.70
C ILE A 264 7.37 26.47 9.46
N ASP A 265 8.46 25.93 8.91
CA ASP A 265 9.71 26.66 8.68
C ASP A 265 9.55 27.78 7.65
N LYS A 266 8.94 27.48 6.50
CA LYS A 266 8.82 28.43 5.38
C LYS A 266 7.74 29.49 5.57
N PHE A 267 6.61 29.14 6.18
CA PHE A 267 5.43 30.02 6.26
C PHE A 267 5.06 30.43 7.68
N GLY A 268 5.75 29.95 8.70
CA GLY A 268 5.46 30.29 10.11
C GLY A 268 4.10 29.81 10.62
N VAL A 269 3.51 28.79 9.96
CA VAL A 269 2.19 28.28 10.35
C VAL A 269 2.29 27.44 11.62
N THR A 270 1.17 27.35 12.35
CA THR A 270 1.10 26.50 13.54
C THR A 270 1.16 25.01 13.18
N VAL A 271 1.59 24.17 14.12
CA VAL A 271 1.58 22.71 13.96
C VAL A 271 0.18 22.20 13.57
N ARG A 272 -0.88 22.76 14.16
CA ARG A 272 -2.26 22.38 13.83
C ARG A 272 -2.59 22.65 12.37
N VAL A 273 -2.23 23.81 11.85
CA VAL A 273 -2.46 24.17 10.43
C VAL A 273 -1.66 23.25 9.53
N SER A 274 -0.40 22.97 9.85
CA SER A 274 0.43 22.06 9.05
C SER A 274 -0.14 20.63 8.99
N GLN A 275 -0.75 20.13 10.08
CA GLN A 275 -1.43 18.83 10.12
C GLN A 275 -2.69 18.82 9.24
N LEU A 276 -3.48 19.89 9.23
CA LEU A 276 -4.64 20.01 8.34
C LEU A 276 -4.22 20.03 6.86
N CYS A 277 -3.09 20.65 6.53
CA CYS A 277 -2.52 20.63 5.18
C CYS A 277 -2.04 19.22 4.79
N LEU A 278 -1.41 18.48 5.71
CA LEU A 278 -1.02 17.08 5.50
C LEU A 278 -2.26 16.19 5.32
N PHE A 279 -3.31 16.41 6.12
CA PHE A 279 -4.61 15.72 5.93
C PHE A 279 -5.17 15.97 4.53
N ALA A 280 -5.18 17.21 4.04
CA ALA A 280 -5.66 17.55 2.71
C ALA A 280 -4.84 16.84 1.61
N PHE A 281 -3.51 16.82 1.73
CA PHE A 281 -2.60 16.09 0.83
C PHE A 281 -2.91 14.58 0.83
N LEU A 282 -2.99 13.95 1.99
CA LEU A 282 -3.26 12.50 2.09
C LEU A 282 -4.68 12.12 1.66
N THR A 283 -5.65 13.02 1.85
CA THR A 283 -7.01 12.85 1.28
C THR A 283 -6.96 12.84 -0.25
N ALA A 284 -6.19 13.75 -0.84
CA ALA A 284 -5.97 13.78 -2.28
C ALA A 284 -5.26 12.49 -2.77
N VAL A 285 -4.29 11.97 -2.02
CA VAL A 285 -3.64 10.66 -2.28
C VAL A 285 -4.68 9.54 -2.27
N ALA A 286 -5.59 9.50 -1.30
CA ALA A 286 -6.64 8.49 -1.21
C ALA A 286 -7.57 8.55 -2.44
N ILE A 287 -8.05 9.74 -2.80
CA ILE A 287 -8.92 9.96 -3.96
C ILE A 287 -8.19 9.57 -5.26
N GLY A 288 -6.94 10.02 -5.44
CA GLY A 288 -6.14 9.75 -6.62
C GLY A 288 -5.88 8.25 -6.83
N THR A 289 -5.72 7.46 -5.76
CA THR A 289 -5.56 6.00 -5.85
C THR A 289 -6.82 5.33 -6.41
N VAL A 290 -8.01 5.77 -5.99
CA VAL A 290 -9.30 5.25 -6.50
C VAL A 290 -9.47 5.59 -7.98
N VAL A 291 -9.25 6.87 -8.32
CA VAL A 291 -9.34 7.37 -9.70
C VAL A 291 -8.33 6.66 -10.59
N GLY A 292 -7.09 6.50 -10.13
CA GLY A 292 -6.02 5.83 -10.87
C GLY A 292 -6.30 4.36 -11.15
N GLY A 293 -6.89 3.63 -10.21
CA GLY A 293 -7.31 2.24 -10.41
C GLY A 293 -8.34 2.13 -11.54
N HIS A 294 -9.36 2.98 -11.53
CA HIS A 294 -10.41 3.00 -12.57
C HIS A 294 -9.87 3.41 -13.95
N LEU A 295 -9.03 4.45 -13.97
CA LEU A 295 -8.39 4.91 -15.22
C LEU A 295 -7.42 3.86 -15.77
N GLY A 296 -6.68 3.12 -14.90
CA GLY A 296 -5.79 2.04 -15.29
C GLY A 296 -6.50 0.91 -16.03
N ASP A 297 -7.70 0.54 -15.56
CA ASP A 297 -8.52 -0.47 -16.24
C ASP A 297 -9.08 0.03 -17.58
N ARG A 298 -9.27 1.35 -17.74
CA ARG A 298 -9.85 1.96 -18.95
C ARG A 298 -8.81 2.31 -20.02
N TYR A 299 -7.70 2.93 -19.64
CA TYR A 299 -6.71 3.47 -20.58
C TYR A 299 -5.43 2.64 -20.67
N GLY A 300 -5.25 1.69 -19.77
CA GLY A 300 -4.07 0.84 -19.71
C GLY A 300 -3.09 1.24 -18.61
N ARG A 301 -2.61 0.24 -17.88
CA ARG A 301 -1.79 0.43 -16.67
C ARG A 301 -0.46 1.11 -16.95
N LYS A 302 0.21 0.78 -18.06
CA LYS A 302 1.45 1.42 -18.48
C LYS A 302 1.29 2.95 -18.57
N TYR A 303 0.22 3.42 -19.21
CA TYR A 303 -0.01 4.86 -19.40
C TYR A 303 -0.35 5.57 -18.10
N ILE A 304 -1.08 4.90 -17.19
CA ILE A 304 -1.37 5.45 -15.87
C ILE A 304 -0.11 5.54 -15.02
N ILE A 305 0.75 4.52 -15.02
CA ILE A 305 2.04 4.56 -14.31
C ILE A 305 2.89 5.73 -14.83
N TRP A 306 3.00 5.88 -16.16
CA TRP A 306 3.77 6.94 -16.78
C TRP A 306 3.20 8.32 -16.48
N GLY A 307 1.90 8.53 -16.74
CA GLY A 307 1.21 9.80 -16.51
C GLY A 307 1.13 10.19 -15.03
N SER A 308 1.08 9.22 -14.11
CA SER A 308 1.05 9.48 -12.68
C SER A 308 2.39 9.99 -12.15
N ILE A 309 3.48 9.31 -12.43
CA ILE A 309 4.78 9.67 -11.86
C ILE A 309 5.37 10.88 -12.60
N LEU A 310 5.48 10.81 -13.92
CA LEU A 310 6.02 11.92 -14.71
C LEU A 310 5.09 13.12 -14.75
N GLY A 311 3.77 12.91 -14.78
CA GLY A 311 2.79 13.99 -14.76
C GLY A 311 2.76 14.78 -13.44
N ALA A 312 3.25 14.21 -12.34
CA ALA A 312 3.44 14.95 -11.10
C ALA A 312 4.67 15.88 -11.14
N ALA A 313 5.67 15.61 -11.99
CA ALA A 313 6.95 16.32 -12.01
C ALA A 313 6.84 17.85 -12.14
N PRO A 314 6.03 18.44 -13.05
CA PRO A 314 5.94 19.90 -13.14
C PRO A 314 5.41 20.53 -11.84
N PHE A 315 4.46 19.88 -11.18
CA PHE A 315 3.90 20.36 -9.91
C PHE A 315 4.89 20.21 -8.77
N THR A 316 5.64 19.09 -8.71
CA THR A 316 6.67 18.90 -7.67
C THR A 316 7.78 19.92 -7.81
N LEU A 317 8.26 20.19 -9.02
CA LEU A 317 9.31 21.19 -9.29
C LEU A 317 8.90 22.61 -8.89
N LEU A 318 7.62 22.96 -9.02
CA LEU A 318 7.11 24.27 -8.65
C LEU A 318 6.89 24.45 -7.14
N LEU A 319 6.56 23.36 -6.41
CA LEU A 319 6.12 23.42 -5.01
C LEU A 319 7.03 24.21 -4.08
N PRO A 320 8.39 24.09 -4.12
CA PRO A 320 9.25 24.83 -3.20
C PRO A 320 9.28 26.34 -3.42
N TYR A 321 8.82 26.84 -4.57
CA TYR A 321 8.88 28.26 -4.96
C TYR A 321 7.56 29.02 -4.75
N LEU A 322 6.49 28.31 -4.37
CA LEU A 322 5.15 28.90 -4.27
C LEU A 322 4.90 29.55 -2.90
N ASN A 323 3.91 30.44 -2.87
CA ASN A 323 3.34 30.95 -1.62
C ASN A 323 2.45 29.92 -0.92
N PHE A 324 2.05 30.16 0.32
CA PHE A 324 1.32 29.20 1.13
C PHE A 324 0.05 28.64 0.45
N PRO A 325 -0.92 29.43 -0.06
CA PRO A 325 -2.12 28.87 -0.69
C PRO A 325 -1.83 28.02 -1.93
N LEU A 326 -0.90 28.46 -2.77
CA LEU A 326 -0.51 27.74 -3.98
C LEU A 326 0.29 26.47 -3.64
N THR A 327 1.10 26.46 -2.58
CA THR A 327 1.79 25.26 -2.09
C THR A 327 0.78 24.20 -1.69
N ILE A 328 -0.29 24.54 -0.98
CA ILE A 328 -1.31 23.58 -0.56
C ILE A 328 -2.10 23.05 -1.77
N LEU A 329 -2.54 23.96 -2.66
CA LEU A 329 -3.22 23.55 -3.89
C LEU A 329 -2.36 22.60 -4.73
N THR A 330 -1.09 22.92 -4.91
CA THR A 330 -0.13 22.12 -5.66
C THR A 330 0.13 20.76 -4.96
N ALA A 331 0.26 20.74 -3.64
CA ALA A 331 0.37 19.50 -2.88
C ALA A 331 -0.85 18.58 -3.09
N ILE A 332 -2.08 19.14 -3.08
CA ILE A 332 -3.30 18.38 -3.39
C ILE A 332 -3.24 17.79 -4.80
N VAL A 333 -2.85 18.58 -5.80
CA VAL A 333 -2.71 18.09 -7.19
C VAL A 333 -1.66 16.98 -7.28
N ILE A 334 -0.51 17.15 -6.64
CA ILE A 334 0.53 16.13 -6.57
C ILE A 334 -0.02 14.85 -5.92
N GLY A 335 -0.71 14.96 -4.81
CA GLY A 335 -1.33 13.83 -4.12
C GLY A 335 -2.29 13.04 -5.03
N LEU A 336 -3.18 13.74 -5.74
CA LEU A 336 -4.11 13.14 -6.71
C LEU A 336 -3.38 12.39 -7.83
N VAL A 337 -2.36 13.02 -8.41
CA VAL A 337 -1.67 12.50 -9.59
C VAL A 337 -0.73 11.34 -9.21
N ILE A 338 0.18 11.52 -8.24
CA ILE A 338 1.24 10.55 -7.95
C ILE A 338 0.71 9.25 -7.32
N SER A 339 -0.45 9.30 -6.65
CA SER A 339 -1.00 8.15 -5.96
C SER A 339 -1.61 7.11 -6.90
N SER A 340 -2.03 7.52 -8.08
CA SER A 340 -2.66 6.64 -9.08
C SER A 340 -1.73 5.55 -9.62
N ALA A 341 -0.39 5.71 -9.51
CA ALA A 341 0.59 4.76 -10.01
C ALA A 341 0.63 3.44 -9.23
N PHE A 342 0.48 3.45 -7.90
CA PHE A 342 0.83 2.28 -7.09
C PHE A 342 -0.06 1.06 -7.36
N SER A 343 -1.37 1.27 -7.43
CA SER A 343 -2.32 0.19 -7.77
C SER A 343 -2.02 -0.40 -9.15
N ALA A 344 -1.71 0.48 -10.13
CA ALA A 344 -1.36 0.05 -11.48
C ALA A 344 -0.03 -0.72 -11.51
N ILE A 345 1.01 -0.28 -10.76
CA ILE A 345 2.29 -0.97 -10.63
C ILE A 345 2.09 -2.37 -10.03
N LEU A 346 1.32 -2.47 -8.94
CA LEU A 346 1.08 -3.74 -8.25
C LEU A 346 0.38 -4.76 -9.16
N VAL A 347 -0.68 -4.33 -9.84
CA VAL A 347 -1.41 -5.21 -10.76
C VAL A 347 -0.54 -5.59 -11.96
N TYR A 348 0.20 -4.64 -12.55
CA TYR A 348 1.12 -4.90 -13.63
C TYR A 348 2.21 -5.93 -13.23
N ALA A 349 2.81 -5.77 -12.04
CA ALA A 349 3.82 -6.68 -11.52
C ALA A 349 3.26 -8.10 -11.26
N THR A 350 2.05 -8.21 -10.70
CA THR A 350 1.40 -9.51 -10.45
C THR A 350 1.03 -10.23 -11.74
N GLU A 351 0.69 -9.50 -12.80
CA GLU A 351 0.44 -10.08 -14.13
C GLU A 351 1.71 -10.58 -14.80
N LEU A 352 2.86 -9.95 -14.56
CA LEU A 352 4.16 -10.43 -15.07
C LEU A 352 4.61 -11.76 -14.43
N LYS A 353 4.14 -12.09 -13.23
CA LYS A 353 4.49 -13.32 -12.49
C LYS A 353 3.22 -14.04 -12.01
N PRO A 354 2.42 -14.62 -12.92
CA PRO A 354 1.21 -15.35 -12.55
C PRO A 354 1.55 -16.54 -11.65
N GLY A 355 0.67 -16.82 -10.69
CA GLY A 355 0.86 -17.92 -9.74
C GLY A 355 1.65 -17.55 -8.46
N ARG A 356 2.20 -16.33 -8.35
CA ARG A 356 2.96 -15.87 -7.18
C ARG A 356 2.47 -14.51 -6.68
N VAL A 357 1.16 -14.33 -6.65
CA VAL A 357 0.54 -13.02 -6.38
C VAL A 357 0.88 -12.50 -4.98
N GLY A 358 0.82 -13.34 -3.94
CA GLY A 358 1.15 -12.97 -2.57
C GLY A 358 2.62 -12.56 -2.42
N MET A 359 3.53 -13.33 -3.02
CA MET A 359 4.96 -13.02 -3.00
C MET A 359 5.27 -11.70 -3.74
N VAL A 360 4.68 -11.48 -4.91
CA VAL A 360 4.90 -10.25 -5.70
C VAL A 360 4.30 -9.04 -4.99
N ALA A 361 3.08 -9.17 -4.46
CA ALA A 361 2.45 -8.11 -3.68
C ALA A 361 3.29 -7.78 -2.44
N GLY A 362 3.70 -8.79 -1.66
CA GLY A 362 4.57 -8.60 -0.50
C GLY A 362 5.91 -7.94 -0.85
N LEU A 363 6.51 -8.29 -2.00
CA LEU A 363 7.74 -7.67 -2.47
C LEU A 363 7.53 -6.17 -2.78
N PHE A 364 6.48 -5.82 -3.53
CA PHE A 364 6.25 -4.43 -3.93
C PHE A 364 5.76 -3.55 -2.78
N PHE A 365 4.93 -4.06 -1.87
CA PHE A 365 4.60 -3.36 -0.63
C PHE A 365 5.84 -3.21 0.26
N GLY A 366 6.59 -4.30 0.47
CA GLY A 366 7.83 -4.28 1.23
C GLY A 366 8.84 -3.28 0.66
N LEU A 367 9.05 -3.25 -0.67
CA LEU A 367 9.91 -2.26 -1.32
C LEU A 367 9.38 -0.84 -1.11
N SER A 368 8.07 -0.60 -1.25
CA SER A 368 7.49 0.73 -1.10
C SER A 368 7.71 1.29 0.31
N PHE A 369 7.43 0.49 1.35
CA PHE A 369 7.66 0.89 2.74
C PHE A 369 9.15 0.96 3.09
N GLY A 370 9.95 -0.05 2.71
CA GLY A 370 11.39 -0.07 2.97
C GLY A 370 12.12 1.11 2.35
N LEU A 371 11.84 1.40 1.09
CA LEU A 371 12.41 2.56 0.39
C LEU A 371 11.90 3.88 0.98
N GLY A 372 10.64 3.94 1.41
CA GLY A 372 10.11 5.08 2.14
C GLY A 372 10.84 5.35 3.45
N GLY A 373 11.16 4.29 4.22
CA GLY A 373 11.94 4.38 5.44
C GLY A 373 13.38 4.86 5.19
N ILE A 374 14.06 4.27 4.20
CA ILE A 374 15.38 4.72 3.77
C ILE A 374 15.32 6.20 3.32
N GLY A 375 14.32 6.57 2.54
CA GLY A 375 14.10 7.95 2.11
C GLY A 375 13.93 8.92 3.27
N SER A 376 13.15 8.54 4.29
CA SER A 376 12.96 9.37 5.48
C SER A 376 14.26 9.55 6.29
N ALA A 377 15.03 8.47 6.49
CA ALA A 377 16.32 8.55 7.16
C ALA A 377 17.31 9.43 6.37
N PHE A 378 17.38 9.26 5.05
CA PHE A 378 18.22 10.05 4.16
C PHE A 378 17.85 11.54 4.20
N PHE A 379 16.57 11.87 4.07
CA PHE A 379 16.12 13.27 4.12
C PHE A 379 16.29 13.90 5.51
N GLY A 380 16.15 13.12 6.58
CA GLY A 380 16.40 13.58 7.93
C GLY A 380 17.88 13.93 8.14
N TRP A 381 18.76 13.05 7.72
CA TRP A 381 20.20 13.32 7.74
C TRP A 381 20.56 14.54 6.87
N LEU A 382 19.98 14.65 5.68
CA LEU A 382 20.21 15.77 4.78
C LEU A 382 19.72 17.10 5.38
N ALA A 383 18.54 17.08 6.04
CA ALA A 383 17.98 18.26 6.70
C ALA A 383 18.83 18.77 7.85
N ASP A 384 19.45 17.86 8.66
CA ASP A 384 20.35 18.24 9.75
C ASP A 384 21.65 18.90 9.25
N HIS A 385 22.09 18.59 8.01
CA HIS A 385 23.31 19.15 7.41
C HIS A 385 23.05 20.35 6.48
N THR A 386 21.79 20.60 6.12
CA THR A 386 21.39 21.66 5.19
C THR A 386 20.19 22.45 5.73
N SER A 387 19.00 22.19 5.21
CA SER A 387 17.73 22.74 5.67
C SER A 387 16.56 21.88 5.24
N ILE A 388 15.40 22.08 5.89
CA ILE A 388 14.14 21.47 5.46
C ILE A 388 13.75 21.93 4.05
N GLU A 389 13.98 23.17 3.70
CA GLU A 389 13.66 23.69 2.36
C GLU A 389 14.53 22.99 1.28
N PHE A 390 15.82 22.74 1.56
CA PHE A 390 16.73 22.07 0.63
C PHE A 390 16.28 20.64 0.30
N ILE A 391 15.76 19.88 1.28
CA ILE A 391 15.26 18.52 0.99
C ILE A 391 14.06 18.54 0.03
N PHE A 392 13.22 19.60 0.08
CA PHE A 392 12.13 19.76 -0.87
C PHE A 392 12.65 20.08 -2.28
N HIS A 393 13.71 20.87 -2.43
CA HIS A 393 14.36 21.08 -3.73
C HIS A 393 14.92 19.77 -4.31
N VAL A 394 15.56 18.94 -3.49
CA VAL A 394 16.12 17.65 -3.94
C VAL A 394 15.01 16.64 -4.27
N SER A 395 14.00 16.51 -3.40
CA SER A 395 12.94 15.51 -3.57
C SER A 395 12.07 15.77 -4.79
N THR A 396 11.92 17.03 -5.22
CA THR A 396 11.11 17.40 -6.41
C THR A 396 11.65 16.85 -7.72
N LEU A 397 12.93 16.45 -7.77
CA LEU A 397 13.54 15.85 -8.95
C LEU A 397 13.15 14.36 -9.13
N LEU A 398 12.75 13.69 -8.05
CA LEU A 398 12.46 12.26 -8.07
C LEU A 398 11.39 11.85 -9.08
N PRO A 399 10.25 12.56 -9.23
CA PRO A 399 9.22 12.20 -10.21
C PRO A 399 9.69 12.25 -11.67
N LEU A 400 10.80 12.94 -11.99
CA LEU A 400 11.39 12.90 -13.33
C LEU A 400 11.83 11.49 -13.74
N LEU A 401 12.17 10.62 -12.77
CA LEU A 401 12.42 9.21 -13.02
C LEU A 401 11.21 8.48 -13.64
N GLY A 402 10.03 9.10 -13.60
CA GLY A 402 8.84 8.60 -14.29
C GLY A 402 9.00 8.40 -15.80
N VAL A 403 9.99 9.07 -16.43
CA VAL A 403 10.34 8.87 -17.85
C VAL A 403 10.64 7.39 -18.17
N VAL A 404 11.20 6.65 -17.19
CA VAL A 404 11.55 5.22 -17.33
C VAL A 404 10.33 4.34 -17.61
N ALA A 405 9.12 4.77 -17.20
CA ALA A 405 7.88 4.03 -17.47
C ALA A 405 7.55 3.92 -18.96
N GLY A 406 8.08 4.82 -19.79
CA GLY A 406 7.99 4.74 -21.26
C GLY A 406 8.55 3.43 -21.83
N PHE A 407 9.57 2.85 -21.19
CA PHE A 407 10.21 1.60 -21.60
C PHE A 407 9.47 0.33 -21.12
N LEU A 408 8.42 0.44 -20.31
CA LEU A 408 7.61 -0.72 -19.92
C LEU A 408 6.95 -1.36 -21.14
N PRO A 409 7.00 -2.72 -21.29
CA PRO A 409 6.29 -3.41 -22.35
C PRO A 409 4.77 -3.26 -22.19
N ASN A 410 4.04 -3.22 -23.29
CA ASN A 410 2.57 -3.22 -23.22
C ASN A 410 2.07 -4.66 -23.07
N ILE A 411 1.56 -5.00 -21.90
CA ILE A 411 1.03 -6.33 -21.57
C ILE A 411 -0.48 -6.46 -21.83
N GLU A 412 -1.15 -5.35 -22.12
CA GLU A 412 -2.60 -5.32 -22.31
C GLU A 412 -3.01 -5.65 -23.75
N PRO A 413 -4.21 -6.26 -23.96
CA PRO A 413 -4.77 -6.44 -25.28
C PRO A 413 -4.95 -5.09 -25.97
N LYS A 414 -4.52 -4.97 -27.24
CA LYS A 414 -4.95 -3.83 -28.08
C LYS A 414 -6.49 -3.85 -28.07
N ARG A 415 -7.10 -2.92 -27.33
CA ARG A 415 -8.55 -2.72 -27.41
C ARG A 415 -8.86 -2.29 -28.84
N LYS A 416 -9.70 -3.03 -29.54
CA LYS A 416 -10.36 -2.51 -30.73
C LYS A 416 -11.18 -1.31 -30.24
N VAL A 417 -10.78 -0.11 -30.64
CA VAL A 417 -11.59 1.10 -30.48
C VAL A 417 -12.90 0.82 -31.22
N ARG A 418 -13.98 0.67 -30.45
CA ARG A 418 -15.34 0.69 -30.99
C ARG A 418 -15.84 2.11 -30.96
#